data_23322bfacbced5d8c361fd52b6c95209
#
_entry.id   23322bfacbced5d8c361fd52b6c95209
#
_cell.length_a   1.000
_cell.length_b   1.000
_cell.length_c   1.000
_cell.angle_alpha   90.00
_cell.angle_beta   90.00
_cell.angle_gamma   90.00
#
_symmetry.space_group_name_H-M   'P 1'
#
loop_
_entity.id
_entity.type
_entity.pdbx_description
1 polymer ?
#
loop_
_entity_poly.entity_id
_entity_poly.type
_entity_poly.pdbx_seq_one_letter_code
_entity_poly.pdbx_strand_id
1 'polypeptide(L)'
;IRDSSSSSAASENEVDAKIDSYIRQLQNLKKQTESKLYGVIYEAYNEYISHPVEERNLGMKVSIVVSKTAKLTSVQGECDKEFNAILKELRQYLRDNGRDQSVADQAEQEYKKMKSDLTSELTGIVYNSAVGSGDGGKWIQEHIEHKR
;
A
#
# COMPACT_ATOMS: atom_id res chain seq x y z
N ILE A 1 33.09 25.07 22.43
CA ILE A 1 33.06 23.73 23.04
C ILE A 1 31.68 23.40 23.49
N ARG A 2 31.15 24.25 24.32
CA ARG A 2 29.80 24.05 24.79
C ARG A 2 28.83 24.05 23.62
N ASP A 3 29.09 24.90 22.64
CA ASP A 3 28.25 24.98 21.46
C ASP A 3 28.27 23.65 20.71
N SER A 4 29.45 23.04 20.61
CA SER A 4 29.61 21.76 19.95
C SER A 4 28.79 20.70 20.66
N SER A 5 28.89 20.66 21.97
CA SER A 5 28.18 19.70 22.80
C SER A 5 26.66 19.93 22.71
N SER A 6 26.25 21.18 22.86
CA SER A 6 24.84 21.54 22.76
C SER A 6 24.29 21.26 21.38
N SER A 7 25.08 21.59 20.35
CA SER A 7 24.70 21.33 18.97
C SER A 7 24.54 19.84 18.74
N SER A 8 25.41 19.03 19.33
CA SER A 8 25.34 17.60 19.17
C SER A 8 24.04 17.04 19.75
N ALA A 9 23.70 17.43 20.96
CA ALA A 9 22.48 16.98 21.61
C ALA A 9 21.24 17.48 20.85
N ALA A 10 21.23 18.75 20.49
CA ALA A 10 20.15 19.33 19.70
C ALA A 10 20.06 18.64 18.34
N SER A 11 21.24 18.37 17.75
CA SER A 11 21.30 17.71 16.46
C SER A 11 20.68 16.31 16.51
N GLU A 12 20.91 15.56 17.58
CA GLU A 12 20.32 14.24 17.75
C GLU A 12 18.81 14.32 17.84
N ASN A 13 18.28 15.28 18.58
CA ASN A 13 16.84 15.50 18.69
C ASN A 13 16.25 15.91 17.34
N GLU A 14 16.96 16.76 16.61
CA GLU A 14 16.54 17.18 15.29
C GLU A 14 16.57 16.01 14.30
N VAL A 15 17.59 15.17 14.40
CA VAL A 15 17.72 13.99 13.56
C VAL A 15 16.55 13.04 13.82
N ASP A 16 16.25 12.77 15.08
CA ASP A 16 15.14 11.90 15.44
C ASP A 16 13.82 12.45 14.94
N ALA A 17 13.59 13.76 15.09
CA ALA A 17 12.38 14.41 14.61
C ALA A 17 12.26 14.33 13.10
N LYS A 18 13.37 14.48 12.40
CA LYS A 18 13.39 14.40 10.94
C LYS A 18 13.11 12.98 10.46
N ILE A 19 13.71 12.01 11.12
CA ILE A 19 13.44 10.59 10.82
C ILE A 19 11.97 10.29 11.02
N ASP A 20 11.39 10.74 12.13
CA ASP A 20 9.96 10.56 12.39
C ASP A 20 9.10 11.20 11.31
N SER A 21 9.51 12.36 10.82
CA SER A 21 8.80 13.04 9.74
C SER A 21 8.80 12.21 8.46
N TYR A 22 9.95 11.65 8.09
CA TYR A 22 10.03 10.77 6.92
C TYR A 22 9.16 9.53 7.11
N ILE A 23 9.21 8.91 8.29
CA ILE A 23 8.41 7.72 8.56
C ILE A 23 6.92 8.03 8.45
N ARG A 24 6.48 9.17 8.97
CA ARG A 24 5.07 9.58 8.85
C ARG A 24 4.65 9.79 7.41
N GLN A 25 5.54 10.40 6.60
CA GLN A 25 5.27 10.58 5.18
C GLN A 25 5.13 9.24 4.48
N LEU A 26 6.01 8.29 4.78
CA LEU A 26 5.96 6.95 4.20
C LEU A 26 4.69 6.21 4.63
N GLN A 27 4.31 6.33 5.90
CA GLN A 27 3.09 5.71 6.40
C GLN A 27 1.85 6.30 5.75
N ASN A 28 1.84 7.62 5.54
CA ASN A 28 0.72 8.28 4.87
C ASN A 28 0.60 7.82 3.42
N LEU A 29 1.73 7.70 2.72
CA LEU A 29 1.74 7.20 1.35
C LEU A 29 1.27 5.76 1.30
N LYS A 30 1.69 4.94 2.26
CA LYS A 30 1.23 3.56 2.35
C LYS A 30 -0.30 3.52 2.49
N LYS A 31 -0.86 4.34 3.37
CA LYS A 31 -2.31 4.39 3.56
C LYS A 31 -3.03 4.87 2.31
N GLN A 32 -2.50 5.88 1.65
CA GLN A 32 -3.08 6.39 0.42
C GLN A 32 -3.06 5.34 -0.67
N THR A 33 -1.93 4.64 -0.81
CA THR A 33 -1.78 3.56 -1.78
C THR A 33 -2.78 2.44 -1.47
N GLU A 34 -2.85 2.04 -0.21
CA GLU A 34 -3.77 1.00 0.22
C GLU A 34 -5.21 1.38 -0.14
N SER A 35 -5.60 2.61 0.13
CA SER A 35 -6.93 3.09 -0.19
C SER A 35 -7.23 3.05 -1.69
N LYS A 36 -6.26 3.46 -2.51
CA LYS A 36 -6.42 3.42 -3.96
C LYS A 36 -6.52 1.99 -4.48
N LEU A 37 -5.75 1.09 -3.92
CA LEU A 37 -5.79 -0.31 -4.32
C LEU A 37 -7.09 -0.98 -3.89
N TYR A 38 -7.60 -0.65 -2.71
CA TYR A 38 -8.94 -1.11 -2.31
C TYR A 38 -9.99 -0.64 -3.30
N GLY A 39 -9.88 0.58 -3.79
CA GLY A 39 -10.80 1.11 -4.79
C GLY A 39 -10.81 0.28 -6.05
N VAL A 40 -9.64 -0.16 -6.52
CA VAL A 40 -9.53 -0.99 -7.71
C VAL A 40 -10.18 -2.37 -7.46
N ILE A 41 -9.93 -2.94 -6.30
CA ILE A 41 -10.51 -4.23 -5.93
C ILE A 41 -12.03 -4.13 -5.85
N TYR A 42 -12.52 -3.04 -5.28
CA TYR A 42 -13.96 -2.79 -5.19
C TYR A 42 -14.58 -2.67 -6.58
N GLU A 43 -13.90 -1.99 -7.51
CA GLU A 43 -14.36 -1.90 -8.90
C GLU A 43 -14.44 -3.28 -9.54
N ALA A 44 -13.45 -4.14 -9.27
CA ALA A 44 -13.46 -5.50 -9.81
C ALA A 44 -14.68 -6.27 -9.33
N TYR A 45 -14.98 -6.18 -8.06
CA TYR A 45 -16.14 -6.85 -7.49
C TYR A 45 -17.44 -6.30 -8.09
N ASN A 46 -17.56 -4.98 -8.18
CA ASN A 46 -18.75 -4.35 -8.74
C ASN A 46 -18.95 -4.72 -10.20
N GLU A 47 -17.86 -4.79 -10.97
CA GLU A 47 -17.95 -5.22 -12.36
C GLU A 47 -18.47 -6.65 -12.44
N TYR A 48 -17.95 -7.52 -11.58
CA TYR A 48 -18.37 -8.91 -11.54
C TYR A 48 -19.87 -9.03 -11.25
N ILE A 49 -20.36 -8.36 -10.19
CA ILE A 49 -21.77 -8.49 -9.80
C ILE A 49 -22.71 -7.69 -10.71
N SER A 50 -22.20 -6.82 -11.56
CA SER A 50 -23.02 -6.09 -12.52
C SER A 50 -23.49 -6.98 -13.65
N HIS A 51 -22.86 -8.12 -13.86
CA HIS A 51 -23.25 -9.07 -14.89
C HIS A 51 -24.31 -10.04 -14.35
N PRO A 52 -25.25 -10.49 -15.20
CA PRO A 52 -26.21 -11.52 -14.76
C PRO A 52 -25.49 -12.78 -14.30
N VAL A 53 -26.09 -13.49 -13.37
CA VAL A 53 -25.48 -14.69 -12.77
C VAL A 53 -25.05 -15.69 -13.85
N GLU A 54 -25.89 -15.86 -14.89
CA GLU A 54 -25.60 -16.82 -15.97
C GLU A 54 -24.40 -16.45 -16.81
N GLU A 55 -23.94 -15.20 -16.74
CA GLU A 55 -22.77 -14.75 -17.48
C GLU A 55 -21.49 -14.79 -16.63
N ARG A 56 -21.62 -15.08 -15.35
CA ARG A 56 -20.48 -15.08 -14.43
C ARG A 56 -19.71 -16.39 -14.52
N ASN A 57 -19.04 -16.59 -15.64
CA ASN A 57 -18.25 -17.80 -15.90
C ASN A 57 -16.76 -17.53 -15.66
N LEU A 58 -15.96 -18.58 -15.79
CA LEU A 58 -14.52 -18.48 -15.57
C LEU A 58 -13.86 -17.48 -16.50
N GLY A 59 -14.29 -17.44 -17.78
CA GLY A 59 -13.72 -16.51 -18.74
C GLY A 59 -13.92 -15.06 -18.32
N MET A 60 -15.12 -14.73 -17.84
CA MET A 60 -15.40 -13.38 -17.36
C MET A 60 -14.51 -13.03 -16.15
N LYS A 61 -14.39 -13.97 -15.20
CA LYS A 61 -13.56 -13.74 -14.02
C LYS A 61 -12.12 -13.49 -14.37
N VAL A 62 -11.56 -14.30 -15.25
CA VAL A 62 -10.19 -14.12 -15.71
C VAL A 62 -10.03 -12.76 -16.36
N SER A 63 -11.00 -12.37 -17.21
CA SER A 63 -10.98 -11.08 -17.90
C SER A 63 -10.96 -9.92 -16.88
N ILE A 64 -11.80 -9.98 -15.86
CA ILE A 64 -11.86 -8.94 -14.84
C ILE A 64 -10.55 -8.88 -14.07
N VAL A 65 -10.04 -10.03 -13.63
CA VAL A 65 -8.79 -10.08 -12.85
C VAL A 65 -7.64 -9.52 -13.67
N VAL A 66 -7.52 -9.92 -14.94
CA VAL A 66 -6.44 -9.44 -15.80
C VAL A 66 -6.53 -7.92 -15.97
N SER A 67 -7.72 -7.42 -16.28
CA SER A 67 -7.95 -5.98 -16.48
C SER A 67 -7.64 -5.17 -15.23
N LYS A 68 -8.13 -5.61 -14.07
CA LYS A 68 -7.94 -4.87 -12.82
C LYS A 68 -6.52 -5.04 -12.26
N THR A 69 -5.86 -6.15 -12.54
CA THR A 69 -4.45 -6.32 -12.17
C THR A 69 -3.59 -5.30 -12.91
N ALA A 70 -3.88 -5.05 -14.19
CA ALA A 70 -3.18 -4.03 -14.94
C ALA A 70 -3.37 -2.66 -14.32
N LYS A 71 -4.60 -2.35 -13.87
CA LYS A 71 -4.89 -1.08 -13.20
C LYS A 71 -4.18 -0.99 -11.86
N LEU A 72 -4.18 -2.08 -11.08
CA LEU A 72 -3.43 -2.13 -9.81
C LEU A 72 -1.97 -1.82 -10.04
N THR A 73 -1.37 -2.45 -11.05
CA THR A 73 0.05 -2.24 -11.37
C THR A 73 0.32 -0.78 -11.73
N SER A 74 -0.57 -0.17 -12.50
CA SER A 74 -0.42 1.24 -12.88
C SER A 74 -0.49 2.15 -11.65
N VAL A 75 -1.46 1.93 -10.77
CA VAL A 75 -1.60 2.71 -9.54
C VAL A 75 -0.39 2.49 -8.65
N GLN A 76 0.06 1.24 -8.50
CA GLN A 76 1.25 0.93 -7.72
C GLN A 76 2.48 1.66 -8.26
N GLY A 77 2.63 1.69 -9.59
CA GLY A 77 3.78 2.35 -10.21
C GLY A 77 3.87 3.82 -9.85
N GLU A 78 2.74 4.52 -9.87
CA GLU A 78 2.70 5.93 -9.50
C GLU A 78 3.01 6.14 -8.02
N CYS A 79 2.40 5.33 -7.16
CA CYS A 79 2.63 5.41 -5.72
C CYS A 79 4.07 5.01 -5.36
N ASP A 80 4.61 4.02 -6.06
CA ASP A 80 5.98 3.56 -5.84
C ASP A 80 6.99 4.68 -6.10
N LYS A 81 6.75 5.50 -7.11
CA LYS A 81 7.66 6.62 -7.40
C LYS A 81 7.74 7.57 -6.22
N GLU A 82 6.60 7.94 -5.66
CA GLU A 82 6.58 8.84 -4.51
C GLU A 82 7.18 8.18 -3.28
N PHE A 83 6.81 6.94 -3.02
CA PHE A 83 7.31 6.21 -1.86
C PHE A 83 8.83 6.05 -1.94
N ASN A 84 9.33 5.63 -3.10
CA ASN A 84 10.77 5.41 -3.28
C ASN A 84 11.56 6.70 -3.20
N ALA A 85 11.01 7.82 -3.67
CA ALA A 85 11.67 9.11 -3.57
C ALA A 85 11.89 9.49 -2.10
N ILE A 86 10.86 9.36 -1.28
CA ILE A 86 10.96 9.67 0.15
C ILE A 86 11.85 8.67 0.85
N LEU A 87 11.73 7.39 0.51
CA LEU A 87 12.55 6.35 1.11
C LEU A 87 14.04 6.60 0.82
N LYS A 88 14.35 7.02 -0.41
CA LYS A 88 15.73 7.35 -0.79
C LYS A 88 16.26 8.51 0.05
N GLU A 89 15.45 9.55 0.24
CA GLU A 89 15.83 10.69 1.07
C GLU A 89 16.07 10.24 2.52
N LEU A 90 15.20 9.40 3.05
CA LEU A 90 15.35 8.87 4.40
C LEU A 90 16.64 8.08 4.54
N ARG A 91 16.92 7.19 3.58
CA ARG A 91 18.13 6.37 3.61
C ARG A 91 19.38 7.24 3.56
N GLN A 92 19.38 8.27 2.74
CA GLN A 92 20.51 9.20 2.66
C GLN A 92 20.68 9.95 3.97
N TYR A 93 19.57 10.41 4.54
CA TYR A 93 19.61 11.14 5.80
C TYR A 93 20.15 10.26 6.93
N LEU A 94 19.73 8.99 6.98
CA LEU A 94 20.25 8.04 7.97
C LEU A 94 21.75 7.85 7.83
N ARG A 95 22.22 7.67 6.60
CA ARG A 95 23.67 7.51 6.35
C ARG A 95 24.44 8.74 6.78
N ASP A 96 23.94 9.91 6.40
CA ASP A 96 24.62 11.18 6.70
C ASP A 96 24.73 11.43 8.20
N ASN A 97 23.84 10.84 8.98
CA ASN A 97 23.81 11.04 10.43
C ASN A 97 24.28 9.81 11.22
N GLY A 98 24.89 8.85 10.53
CA GLY A 98 25.46 7.67 11.19
C GLY A 98 24.41 6.74 11.80
N ARG A 99 23.20 6.77 11.29
CA ARG A 99 22.12 5.90 11.78
C ARG A 99 22.01 4.67 10.89
N ASP A 100 21.56 3.55 11.48
CA ASP A 100 21.38 2.34 10.70
C ASP A 100 20.12 2.45 9.82
N GLN A 101 19.94 1.49 8.93
CA GLN A 101 18.87 1.51 7.94
C GLN A 101 17.61 0.76 8.36
N SER A 102 17.54 0.28 9.59
CA SER A 102 16.46 -0.62 10.01
C SER A 102 15.07 -0.01 9.86
N VAL A 103 14.89 1.26 10.20
CA VAL A 103 13.56 1.90 10.07
C VAL A 103 13.15 2.03 8.61
N ALA A 104 14.12 2.32 7.72
CA ALA A 104 13.85 2.40 6.29
C ALA A 104 13.53 1.02 5.73
N ASP A 105 14.28 0.00 6.14
CA ASP A 105 14.04 -1.37 5.70
C ASP A 105 12.64 -1.84 6.12
N GLN A 106 12.26 -1.54 7.36
CA GLN A 106 10.95 -1.91 7.87
C GLN A 106 9.84 -1.24 7.08
N ALA A 107 9.97 0.06 6.83
CA ALA A 107 8.98 0.80 6.05
C ALA A 107 8.83 0.21 4.65
N GLU A 108 9.93 -0.13 4.02
CA GLU A 108 9.92 -0.72 2.69
C GLU A 108 9.24 -2.09 2.69
N GLN A 109 9.56 -2.92 3.66
CA GLN A 109 8.97 -4.25 3.77
C GLN A 109 7.47 -4.20 4.00
N GLU A 110 7.03 -3.30 4.87
CA GLU A 110 5.60 -3.13 5.16
C GLU A 110 4.83 -2.65 3.92
N TYR A 111 5.45 -1.74 3.17
CA TYR A 111 4.84 -1.24 1.95
C TYR A 111 4.71 -2.35 0.89
N LYS A 112 5.77 -3.12 0.69
CA LYS A 112 5.77 -4.23 -0.27
C LYS A 112 4.77 -5.30 0.13
N LYS A 113 4.69 -5.60 1.42
CA LYS A 113 3.74 -6.60 1.92
C LYS A 113 2.31 -6.15 1.68
N MET A 114 2.01 -4.90 1.96
CA MET A 114 0.67 -4.35 1.74
C MET A 114 0.27 -4.50 0.27
N LYS A 115 1.15 -4.15 -0.67
CA LYS A 115 0.86 -4.27 -2.10
C LYS A 115 0.65 -5.72 -2.52
N SER A 116 1.50 -6.61 -2.04
CA SER A 116 1.41 -8.03 -2.35
C SER A 116 0.11 -8.63 -1.82
N ASP A 117 -0.24 -8.31 -0.58
CA ASP A 117 -1.47 -8.81 0.03
C ASP A 117 -2.70 -8.36 -0.75
N LEU A 118 -2.74 -7.10 -1.15
CA LEU A 118 -3.89 -6.56 -1.89
C LEU A 118 -3.99 -7.13 -3.30
N THR A 119 -2.86 -7.38 -3.94
CA THR A 119 -2.86 -8.02 -5.26
C THR A 119 -3.43 -9.43 -5.16
N SER A 120 -3.05 -10.16 -4.11
CA SER A 120 -3.59 -11.50 -3.87
C SER A 120 -5.09 -11.45 -3.56
N GLU A 121 -5.52 -10.45 -2.82
CA GLU A 121 -6.94 -10.29 -2.47
C GLU A 121 -7.81 -10.03 -3.69
N LEU A 122 -7.30 -9.30 -4.68
CA LEU A 122 -8.05 -9.07 -5.91
C LEU A 122 -8.49 -10.38 -6.54
N THR A 123 -7.53 -11.28 -6.74
CA THR A 123 -7.81 -12.59 -7.32
C THR A 123 -8.78 -13.36 -6.44
N GLY A 124 -8.50 -13.41 -5.13
CA GLY A 124 -9.32 -14.16 -4.19
C GLY A 124 -10.76 -13.70 -4.15
N ILE A 125 -10.99 -12.38 -4.15
CA ILE A 125 -12.33 -11.83 -4.08
C ILE A 125 -13.17 -12.24 -5.29
N VAL A 126 -12.62 -12.08 -6.48
CA VAL A 126 -13.35 -12.39 -7.71
C VAL A 126 -13.62 -13.89 -7.81
N TYR A 127 -12.61 -14.73 -7.58
CA TYR A 127 -12.79 -16.18 -7.68
C TYR A 127 -13.68 -16.73 -6.56
N ASN A 128 -13.53 -16.24 -5.35
CA ASN A 128 -14.35 -16.70 -4.23
C ASN A 128 -15.81 -16.30 -4.40
N SER A 129 -16.06 -15.09 -4.85
CA SER A 129 -17.43 -14.65 -5.16
C SER A 129 -18.07 -15.55 -6.19
N ALA A 130 -17.22 -16.03 -7.11
CA ALA A 130 -17.66 -16.87 -8.22
C ALA A 130 -18.14 -18.23 -7.78
N VAL A 131 -17.57 -18.78 -6.71
CA VAL A 131 -18.04 -20.07 -6.20
C VAL A 131 -19.22 -19.92 -5.23
N GLY A 132 -19.73 -18.70 -5.11
CA GLY A 132 -20.93 -18.47 -4.32
C GLY A 132 -20.69 -18.43 -2.83
N SER A 133 -19.47 -18.29 -2.40
CA SER A 133 -19.14 -18.28 -0.98
C SER A 133 -19.59 -17.01 -0.27
N GLY A 134 -19.79 -15.93 -1.00
CA GLY A 134 -20.12 -14.65 -0.41
C GLY A 134 -18.93 -13.92 0.20
N ASP A 135 -17.75 -14.49 0.07
CA ASP A 135 -16.54 -13.90 0.66
C ASP A 135 -16.23 -12.52 0.11
N GLY A 136 -16.52 -12.29 -1.17
CA GLY A 136 -16.32 -10.99 -1.78
C GLY A 136 -17.11 -9.90 -1.11
N GLY A 137 -18.40 -10.18 -0.85
CA GLY A 137 -19.27 -9.24 -0.16
C GLY A 137 -18.80 -8.98 1.27
N LYS A 138 -18.39 -10.02 1.94
CA LYS A 138 -17.86 -9.91 3.29
C LYS A 138 -16.58 -9.07 3.32
N TRP A 139 -15.72 -9.33 2.39
CA TRP A 139 -14.47 -8.57 2.29
C TRP A 139 -14.75 -7.08 2.08
N ILE A 140 -15.68 -6.75 1.18
CA ILE A 140 -16.09 -5.38 0.91
C ILE A 140 -16.57 -4.72 2.19
N GLN A 141 -17.42 -5.42 2.91
CA GLN A 141 -18.00 -4.92 4.15
C GLN A 141 -16.90 -4.66 5.19
N GLU A 142 -15.95 -5.58 5.32
CA GLU A 142 -14.90 -5.45 6.32
C GLU A 142 -13.88 -4.38 5.97
N HIS A 143 -13.53 -4.23 4.69
CA HIS A 143 -12.39 -3.41 4.30
C HIS A 143 -12.77 -2.07 3.67
N ILE A 144 -13.95 -1.98 3.09
CA ILE A 144 -14.37 -0.76 2.39
C ILE A 144 -15.44 -0.02 3.19
N GLU A 145 -16.53 -0.70 3.49
CA GLU A 145 -17.64 -0.06 4.19
C GLU A 145 -17.29 0.34 5.61
N HIS A 146 -16.52 -0.48 6.29
CA HIS A 146 -16.07 -0.18 7.65
C HIS A 146 -15.13 1.03 7.71
N LYS A 147 -14.44 1.32 6.65
CA LYS A 147 -13.48 2.41 6.62
C LYS A 147 -14.09 3.76 6.27
N ARG A 148 -15.36 3.77 5.98
CA ARG A 148 -16.10 5.01 5.78
C ARG A 148 -16.55 5.59 7.14
#